data_27b49503608219e6f68b880870b055bf
#
_entry.id   27b49503608219e6f68b880870b055bf
#
_cell.length_a   1.000
_cell.length_b   1.000
_cell.length_c   1.000
_cell.angle_alpha   90.00
_cell.angle_beta   90.00
_cell.angle_gamma   90.00
#
_symmetry.space_group_name_H-M   'P 1'
#
loop_
_entity.id
_entity.type
_entity.pdbx_description
1 polymer ?
#
loop_
_entity_poly.entity_id
_entity_poly.type
_entity_poly.pdbx_seq_one_letter_code
_entity_poly.pdbx_strand_id
1 'polypeptide(L)'
;DPDQIRLHLEVLFAELAPDTSYPDGLLALRFLPPNSGRPIRKLFSWGDRDAAVEMAVRANADGMNGYVGVHPRKPGTSRAGQAADVGRAYWQFVDCDDGAASAKLLELPFSPNFIVTTGTQPTQRLHGYYMLEAPETNMAAYTARQEALATAVGGDNVKDAPRIMRLAGTVSYPSKDKAARGYVPELVT
;
A
#
# COMPACT_ATOMS: atom_id res chain seq x y z
N ASP A 1 3.46 -4.57 14.70
CA ASP A 1 4.55 -3.68 15.09
C ASP A 1 4.14 -2.22 14.82
N PRO A 2 3.77 -1.45 15.86
CA PRO A 2 3.29 -0.08 15.68
C PRO A 2 4.34 0.89 15.12
N ASP A 3 5.62 0.66 15.38
CA ASP A 3 6.68 1.53 14.88
C ASP A 3 6.89 1.34 13.37
N GLN A 4 6.79 0.12 12.88
CA GLN A 4 6.81 -0.15 11.43
C GLN A 4 5.57 0.40 10.74
N ILE A 5 4.37 0.31 11.36
CA ILE A 5 3.15 0.93 10.83
C ILE A 5 3.37 2.43 10.69
N ARG A 6 3.85 3.08 11.75
CA ARG A 6 4.14 4.52 11.76
C ARG A 6 5.12 4.91 10.66
N LEU A 7 6.26 4.23 10.60
CA LEU A 7 7.30 4.49 9.59
C LEU A 7 6.75 4.38 8.16
N HIS A 8 5.96 3.33 7.87
CA HIS A 8 5.38 3.15 6.54
C HIS A 8 4.43 4.30 6.17
N LEU A 9 3.58 4.75 7.12
CA LEU A 9 2.70 5.89 6.90
C LEU A 9 3.49 7.20 6.71
N GLU A 10 4.53 7.42 7.50
CA GLU A 10 5.38 8.62 7.40
C GLU A 10 6.12 8.69 6.06
N VAL A 11 6.65 7.56 5.58
CA VAL A 11 7.32 7.52 4.27
C VAL A 11 6.34 7.76 3.13
N LEU A 12 5.18 7.09 3.12
CA LEU A 12 4.20 7.23 2.03
C LEU A 12 3.53 8.60 1.97
N PHE A 13 3.37 9.26 3.12
CA PHE A 13 2.55 10.47 3.24
C PHE A 13 3.32 11.68 3.78
N ALA A 14 4.64 11.71 3.62
CA ALA A 14 5.48 12.85 4.01
C ALA A 14 4.92 14.18 3.47
N GLU A 15 4.33 14.16 2.25
CA GLU A 15 3.74 15.32 1.59
C GLU A 15 2.44 15.84 2.24
N LEU A 16 1.91 15.17 3.26
CA LEU A 16 0.77 15.62 4.06
C LEU A 16 1.19 16.38 5.33
N ALA A 17 2.48 16.48 5.63
CA ALA A 17 2.94 17.28 6.75
C ALA A 17 2.56 18.77 6.58
N PRO A 18 2.34 19.52 7.67
CA PRO A 18 1.75 20.86 7.61
C PRO A 18 2.44 21.86 6.68
N ASP A 19 3.75 21.75 6.53
CA ASP A 19 4.60 22.66 5.75
C ASP A 19 4.84 22.19 4.31
N THR A 20 4.08 21.21 3.84
CA THR A 20 4.27 20.60 2.52
C THR A 20 3.23 21.04 1.50
N SER A 21 3.32 20.50 0.30
CA SER A 21 2.48 20.88 -0.83
C SER A 21 1.02 20.40 -0.76
N TYR A 22 0.67 19.49 0.19
CA TYR A 22 -0.67 18.90 0.27
C TYR A 22 -1.13 18.60 1.70
N PRO A 23 -1.10 19.58 2.62
CA PRO A 23 -1.36 19.37 4.04
C PRO A 23 -2.79 18.90 4.36
N ASP A 24 -3.76 19.20 3.49
CA ASP A 24 -5.17 18.81 3.66
C ASP A 24 -5.51 17.43 3.04
N GLY A 25 -4.54 16.75 2.46
CA GLY A 25 -4.72 15.40 1.93
C GLY A 25 -5.03 14.40 3.04
N LEU A 26 -5.74 13.31 2.68
CA LEU A 26 -6.15 12.30 3.64
C LEU A 26 -5.43 10.98 3.37
N LEU A 27 -4.88 10.35 4.40
CA LEU A 27 -4.40 8.99 4.33
C LEU A 27 -5.57 8.00 4.44
N ALA A 28 -5.54 6.93 3.65
CA ALA A 28 -6.61 5.94 3.59
C ALA A 28 -6.13 4.60 4.13
N LEU A 29 -6.80 4.07 5.16
CA LEU A 29 -6.59 2.72 5.64
C LEU A 29 -7.80 1.84 5.31
N ARG A 30 -7.51 0.57 5.04
CA ARG A 30 -8.50 -0.45 4.78
C ARG A 30 -8.13 -1.74 5.48
N PHE A 31 -9.09 -2.33 6.17
CA PHE A 31 -8.90 -3.62 6.83
C PHE A 31 -9.87 -4.63 6.23
N LEU A 32 -9.34 -5.77 5.79
CA LEU A 32 -10.09 -6.82 5.13
C LEU A 32 -9.99 -8.11 5.95
N PRO A 33 -11.11 -8.76 6.28
CA PRO A 33 -11.03 -10.09 6.85
C PRO A 33 -10.36 -11.05 5.84
N PRO A 34 -9.60 -12.05 6.27
CA PRO A 34 -8.91 -12.99 5.37
C PRO A 34 -9.87 -13.84 4.55
N ASN A 35 -11.09 -14.03 5.05
CA ASN A 35 -12.18 -14.75 4.38
C ASN A 35 -13.37 -13.80 4.16
N SER A 36 -14.61 -14.33 4.24
CA SER A 36 -15.81 -13.51 4.16
C SER A 36 -15.95 -12.60 5.39
N GLY A 37 -16.47 -11.39 5.19
CA GLY A 37 -16.73 -10.44 6.27
C GLY A 37 -16.81 -9.00 5.76
N ARG A 38 -17.17 -8.08 6.66
CA ARG A 38 -17.33 -6.66 6.32
C ARG A 38 -15.97 -5.94 6.39
N PRO A 39 -15.54 -5.30 5.32
CA PRO A 39 -14.32 -4.49 5.34
C PRO A 39 -14.52 -3.21 6.17
N ILE A 40 -13.45 -2.79 6.85
CA ILE A 40 -13.36 -1.47 7.49
C ILE A 40 -12.60 -0.55 6.54
N ARG A 41 -13.08 0.69 6.38
CA ARG A 41 -12.44 1.75 5.59
C ARG A 41 -12.43 3.01 6.42
N LYS A 42 -11.26 3.65 6.52
CA LYS A 42 -11.09 4.89 7.27
C LYS A 42 -10.16 5.85 6.55
N LEU A 43 -10.46 7.13 6.68
CA LEU A 43 -9.63 8.23 6.25
C LEU A 43 -9.18 9.00 7.49
N PHE A 44 -7.93 9.45 7.47
CA PHE A 44 -7.32 10.21 8.55
C PHE A 44 -6.62 11.43 7.98
N SER A 45 -6.63 12.53 8.72
CA SER A 45 -5.72 13.64 8.46
C SER A 45 -4.30 13.26 8.90
N TRP A 46 -3.31 14.02 8.45
CA TRP A 46 -1.93 13.82 8.93
C TRP A 46 -1.81 13.99 10.45
N GLY A 47 -2.56 14.92 11.02
CA GLY A 47 -2.60 15.13 12.47
C GLY A 47 -3.15 13.95 13.26
N ASP A 48 -3.98 13.11 12.63
CA ASP A 48 -4.60 11.93 13.25
C ASP A 48 -3.83 10.62 12.99
N ARG A 49 -2.57 10.69 12.50
CA ARG A 49 -1.80 9.49 12.16
C ARG A 49 -1.60 8.53 13.33
N ASP A 50 -1.52 9.03 14.55
CA ASP A 50 -1.41 8.18 15.75
C ASP A 50 -2.67 7.34 15.95
N ALA A 51 -3.85 7.94 15.76
CA ALA A 51 -5.12 7.21 15.78
C ALA A 51 -5.22 6.20 14.62
N ALA A 52 -4.60 6.49 13.47
CA ALA A 52 -4.49 5.54 12.35
C ALA A 52 -3.63 4.32 12.71
N VAL A 53 -2.49 4.54 13.37
CA VAL A 53 -1.61 3.46 13.88
C VAL A 53 -2.36 2.60 14.90
N GLU A 54 -3.00 3.23 15.91
CA GLU A 54 -3.78 2.49 16.92
C GLU A 54 -4.90 1.66 16.30
N MET A 55 -5.59 2.22 15.29
CA MET A 55 -6.63 1.48 14.60
C MET A 55 -6.06 0.29 13.84
N ALA A 56 -4.91 0.45 13.18
CA ALA A 56 -4.26 -0.63 12.45
C ALA A 56 -3.84 -1.77 13.39
N VAL A 57 -3.27 -1.44 14.55
CA VAL A 57 -2.90 -2.41 15.58
C VAL A 57 -4.13 -3.20 16.04
N ARG A 58 -5.21 -2.51 16.40
CA ARG A 58 -6.45 -3.16 16.89
C ARG A 58 -7.07 -4.06 15.81
N ALA A 59 -7.29 -3.52 14.62
CA ALA A 59 -7.91 -4.28 13.54
C ALA A 59 -7.08 -5.53 13.15
N ASN A 60 -5.74 -5.41 13.18
CA ASN A 60 -4.87 -6.54 12.90
C ASN A 60 -4.86 -7.57 14.04
N ALA A 61 -4.93 -7.14 15.30
CA ALA A 61 -5.10 -8.05 16.45
C ALA A 61 -6.43 -8.82 16.38
N ASP A 62 -7.48 -8.21 15.79
CA ASP A 62 -8.77 -8.85 15.50
C ASP A 62 -8.73 -9.78 14.26
N GLY A 63 -7.53 -10.05 13.72
CA GLY A 63 -7.33 -10.97 12.59
C GLY A 63 -7.62 -10.37 11.21
N MET A 64 -7.73 -9.05 11.09
CA MET A 64 -7.94 -8.39 9.80
C MET A 64 -6.61 -8.06 9.12
N ASN A 65 -6.58 -8.21 7.80
CA ASN A 65 -5.45 -7.78 6.97
C ASN A 65 -5.44 -6.26 6.82
N GLY A 66 -4.31 -5.62 7.17
CA GLY A 66 -4.10 -4.18 7.03
C GLY A 66 -3.63 -3.77 5.63
N TYR A 67 -4.24 -2.71 5.10
CA TYR A 67 -3.86 -2.09 3.82
C TYR A 67 -3.85 -0.58 3.94
N VAL A 68 -2.98 0.04 3.17
CA VAL A 68 -2.86 1.49 3.02
C VAL A 68 -3.07 1.89 1.56
N GLY A 69 -3.81 2.96 1.31
CA GLY A 69 -3.89 3.57 -0.03
C GLY A 69 -2.58 4.27 -0.33
N VAL A 70 -1.92 3.95 -1.44
CA VAL A 70 -0.56 4.46 -1.74
C VAL A 70 -0.54 5.99 -1.91
N HIS A 71 -1.62 6.57 -2.41
CA HIS A 71 -1.70 8.01 -2.61
C HIS A 71 -2.71 8.66 -1.66
N PRO A 72 -2.48 9.92 -1.25
CA PRO A 72 -3.43 10.67 -0.46
C PRO A 72 -4.75 10.87 -1.21
N ARG A 73 -5.83 10.90 -0.45
CA ARG A 73 -7.15 11.27 -0.98
C ARG A 73 -7.35 12.78 -0.90
N LYS A 74 -8.17 13.31 -1.80
CA LYS A 74 -8.51 14.74 -1.81
C LYS A 74 -9.15 15.18 -0.50
N PRO A 75 -8.94 16.43 -0.08
CA PRO A 75 -9.69 17.01 1.02
C PRO A 75 -11.19 16.86 0.80
N GLY A 76 -11.94 16.59 1.88
CA GLY A 76 -13.39 16.40 1.82
C GLY A 76 -13.87 15.07 1.22
N THR A 77 -12.96 14.16 0.83
CA THR A 77 -13.34 12.82 0.39
C THR A 77 -14.03 12.08 1.54
N SER A 78 -15.22 11.56 1.28
CA SER A 78 -15.98 10.73 2.24
C SER A 78 -15.83 9.23 1.99
N ARG A 79 -15.28 8.85 0.83
CA ARG A 79 -15.09 7.45 0.38
C ARG A 79 -13.62 7.21 0.04
N ALA A 80 -13.08 6.10 0.49
CA ALA A 80 -11.76 5.67 0.05
C ALA A 80 -11.89 4.66 -1.08
N GLY A 81 -11.28 4.91 -2.25
CA GLY A 81 -11.09 3.87 -3.26
C GLY A 81 -11.63 4.13 -4.67
N GLN A 82 -12.01 5.35 -5.01
CA GLN A 82 -12.31 5.73 -6.41
C GLN A 82 -11.14 6.52 -7.02
N ALA A 83 -10.93 6.42 -8.33
CA ALA A 83 -9.90 7.18 -9.04
C ALA A 83 -10.07 8.69 -8.86
N ALA A 84 -11.32 9.17 -8.87
CA ALA A 84 -11.64 10.58 -8.66
C ALA A 84 -11.26 11.12 -7.27
N ASP A 85 -11.06 10.23 -6.27
CA ASP A 85 -10.67 10.61 -4.91
C ASP A 85 -9.15 10.92 -4.82
N VAL A 86 -8.34 10.49 -5.81
CA VAL A 86 -6.91 10.78 -5.87
C VAL A 86 -6.69 12.04 -6.70
N GLY A 87 -6.06 13.04 -6.11
CA GLY A 87 -5.73 14.30 -6.80
C GLY A 87 -4.30 14.37 -7.30
N ARG A 88 -3.42 13.68 -6.60
CA ARG A 88 -1.96 13.65 -6.87
C ARG A 88 -1.41 12.28 -6.57
N ALA A 89 -0.56 11.77 -7.45
CA ALA A 89 0.18 10.53 -7.24
C ALA A 89 1.66 10.88 -6.99
N TYR A 90 2.20 10.39 -5.88
CA TYR A 90 3.59 10.64 -5.47
C TYR A 90 4.49 9.44 -5.69
N TRP A 91 3.90 8.27 -5.88
CA TRP A 91 4.61 7.00 -5.99
C TRP A 91 4.18 6.21 -7.21
N GLN A 92 5.11 5.51 -7.82
CA GLN A 92 4.82 4.30 -8.58
C GLN A 92 5.15 3.08 -7.74
N PHE A 93 4.49 1.98 -7.97
CA PHE A 93 4.66 0.77 -7.17
C PHE A 93 4.40 -0.49 -7.97
N VAL A 94 4.94 -1.59 -7.50
CA VAL A 94 4.72 -2.93 -8.06
C VAL A 94 4.29 -3.89 -6.96
N ASP A 95 3.47 -4.85 -7.32
CA ASP A 95 3.02 -5.96 -6.49
C ASP A 95 3.55 -7.26 -7.11
N CYS A 96 4.54 -7.86 -6.44
CA CYS A 96 5.20 -9.09 -6.87
C CYS A 96 4.71 -10.23 -5.97
N ASP A 97 3.61 -10.89 -6.37
CA ASP A 97 2.97 -11.96 -5.59
C ASP A 97 3.65 -13.34 -5.77
N ASP A 98 4.73 -13.43 -6.57
CA ASP A 98 5.52 -14.65 -6.75
C ASP A 98 7.04 -14.37 -6.74
N GLY A 99 7.83 -15.46 -6.61
CA GLY A 99 9.28 -15.38 -6.51
C GLY A 99 9.97 -14.91 -7.80
N ALA A 100 9.39 -15.17 -8.96
CA ALA A 100 9.98 -14.76 -10.23
C ALA A 100 9.84 -13.25 -10.45
N ALA A 101 8.66 -12.68 -10.17
CA ALA A 101 8.44 -11.24 -10.19
C ALA A 101 9.29 -10.53 -9.11
N SER A 102 9.39 -11.12 -7.91
CA SER A 102 10.23 -10.58 -6.82
C SER A 102 11.71 -10.55 -7.22
N ALA A 103 12.23 -11.59 -7.87
CA ALA A 103 13.61 -11.62 -8.37
C ALA A 103 13.83 -10.54 -9.45
N LYS A 104 12.93 -10.43 -10.42
CA LYS A 104 13.01 -9.38 -11.46
C LYS A 104 12.99 -7.96 -10.88
N LEU A 105 12.18 -7.72 -9.84
CA LEU A 105 12.16 -6.43 -9.15
C LEU A 105 13.53 -6.06 -8.62
N LEU A 106 14.23 -7.02 -8.00
CA LEU A 106 15.55 -6.81 -7.42
C LEU A 106 16.66 -6.69 -8.48
N GLU A 107 16.44 -7.18 -9.70
CA GLU A 107 17.37 -7.14 -10.83
C GLU A 107 17.18 -5.91 -11.75
N LEU A 108 16.16 -5.06 -11.49
CA LEU A 108 15.97 -3.85 -12.29
C LEU A 108 17.19 -2.93 -12.21
N PRO A 109 17.55 -2.24 -13.30
CA PRO A 109 18.69 -1.32 -13.32
C PRO A 109 18.49 -0.07 -12.45
N PHE A 110 17.32 0.13 -11.89
CA PHE A 110 16.96 1.18 -10.95
C PHE A 110 16.26 0.57 -9.73
N SER A 111 16.80 0.83 -8.56
CA SER A 111 16.27 0.29 -7.31
C SER A 111 15.02 1.04 -6.84
N PRO A 112 14.06 0.36 -6.22
CA PRO A 112 12.99 1.03 -5.48
C PRO A 112 13.56 1.93 -4.38
N ASN A 113 12.84 2.99 -4.03
CA ASN A 113 13.17 3.82 -2.86
C ASN A 113 13.01 3.04 -1.56
N PHE A 114 12.01 2.16 -1.50
CA PHE A 114 11.88 1.17 -0.43
C PHE A 114 11.10 -0.06 -0.92
N ILE A 115 11.24 -1.15 -0.17
CA ILE A 115 10.56 -2.42 -0.43
C ILE A 115 9.79 -2.82 0.83
N VAL A 116 8.59 -3.35 0.64
CA VAL A 116 7.82 -4.01 1.69
C VAL A 116 7.76 -5.51 1.39
N THR A 117 8.25 -6.33 2.32
CA THR A 117 8.11 -7.79 2.25
C THR A 117 6.73 -8.18 2.75
N THR A 118 5.88 -8.68 1.85
CA THR A 118 4.50 -9.07 2.21
C THR A 118 4.38 -10.53 2.65
N GLY A 119 5.45 -11.28 2.50
CA GLY A 119 5.61 -12.65 2.98
C GLY A 119 6.74 -13.39 2.28
N THR A 120 7.12 -14.53 2.86
CA THR A 120 8.22 -15.39 2.38
C THR A 120 7.77 -16.81 2.08
N GLN A 121 6.59 -17.21 2.57
CA GLN A 121 6.05 -18.56 2.36
C GLN A 121 4.76 -18.50 1.50
N PRO A 122 4.59 -19.42 0.53
CA PRO A 122 5.53 -20.45 0.07
C PRO A 122 6.65 -19.88 -0.82
N THR A 123 6.58 -18.61 -1.17
CA THR A 123 7.57 -17.89 -2.01
C THR A 123 7.68 -16.44 -1.55
N GLN A 124 8.82 -15.80 -1.81
CA GLN A 124 9.01 -14.39 -1.51
C GLN A 124 8.03 -13.52 -2.30
N ARG A 125 7.42 -12.56 -1.63
CA ARG A 125 6.48 -11.59 -2.19
C ARG A 125 6.87 -10.20 -1.73
N LEU A 126 6.97 -9.27 -2.68
CA LEU A 126 7.49 -7.93 -2.46
C LEU A 126 6.58 -6.87 -3.06
N HIS A 127 6.47 -5.73 -2.39
CA HIS A 127 6.04 -4.48 -3.00
C HIS A 127 7.25 -3.57 -3.16
N GLY A 128 7.49 -3.08 -4.35
CA GLY A 128 8.51 -2.06 -4.61
C GLY A 128 7.86 -0.69 -4.82
N TYR A 129 8.45 0.36 -4.25
CA TYR A 129 7.94 1.73 -4.35
C TYR A 129 8.98 2.67 -4.93
N TYR A 130 8.56 3.49 -5.89
CA TYR A 130 9.39 4.46 -6.60
C TYR A 130 8.78 5.84 -6.45
N MET A 131 9.49 6.74 -5.77
CA MET A 131 9.05 8.11 -5.58
C MET A 131 9.18 8.89 -6.89
N LEU A 132 8.15 9.66 -7.23
CA LEU A 132 8.18 10.55 -8.38
C LEU A 132 8.90 11.84 -8.00
N GLU A 133 9.70 12.39 -8.92
CA GLU A 133 10.39 13.69 -8.71
C GLU A 133 9.40 14.84 -8.49
N ALA A 134 8.23 14.74 -9.08
CA ALA A 134 7.12 15.66 -8.88
C ALA A 134 5.80 14.88 -8.88
N PRO A 135 4.78 15.34 -8.13
CA PRO A 135 3.50 14.65 -8.08
C PRO A 135 2.81 14.68 -9.44
N GLU A 136 2.34 13.51 -9.87
CA GLU A 136 1.57 13.38 -11.12
C GLU A 136 0.09 13.69 -10.87
N THR A 137 -0.46 14.59 -11.65
CA THR A 137 -1.88 14.98 -11.61
C THR A 137 -2.67 14.45 -12.81
N ASN A 138 -1.97 14.07 -13.89
CA ASN A 138 -2.58 13.40 -15.04
C ASN A 138 -2.69 11.89 -14.76
N MET A 139 -3.84 11.45 -14.28
CA MET A 139 -4.06 10.06 -13.89
C MET A 139 -4.00 9.08 -15.08
N ALA A 140 -4.22 9.53 -16.31
CA ALA A 140 -4.06 8.68 -17.48
C ALA A 140 -2.57 8.41 -17.76
N ALA A 141 -1.71 9.43 -17.69
CA ALA A 141 -0.27 9.30 -17.81
C ALA A 141 0.30 8.46 -16.65
N TYR A 142 -0.20 8.68 -15.43
CA TYR A 142 0.14 7.85 -14.27
C TYR A 142 -0.14 6.36 -14.53
N THR A 143 -1.39 6.05 -14.96
CA THR A 143 -1.83 4.66 -15.21
C THR A 143 -0.97 3.98 -16.28
N ALA A 144 -0.65 4.69 -17.37
CA ALA A 144 0.18 4.13 -18.45
C ALA A 144 1.59 3.77 -17.97
N ARG A 145 2.22 4.64 -17.15
CA ARG A 145 3.53 4.35 -16.55
C ARG A 145 3.46 3.20 -15.55
N GLN A 146 2.39 3.14 -14.77
CA GLN A 146 2.16 2.09 -13.79
C GLN A 146 2.01 0.72 -14.48
N GLU A 147 1.28 0.64 -15.59
CA GLU A 147 1.17 -0.56 -16.41
C GLU A 147 2.51 -0.99 -17.03
N ALA A 148 3.30 -0.04 -17.52
CA ALA A 148 4.62 -0.33 -18.08
C ALA A 148 5.57 -0.90 -17.02
N LEU A 149 5.57 -0.33 -15.81
CA LEU A 149 6.38 -0.80 -14.69
C LEU A 149 5.97 -2.22 -14.25
N ALA A 150 4.67 -2.46 -14.06
CA ALA A 150 4.16 -3.79 -13.71
C ALA A 150 4.53 -4.84 -14.76
N THR A 151 4.45 -4.48 -16.05
CA THR A 151 4.83 -5.36 -17.17
C THR A 151 6.33 -5.67 -17.13
N ALA A 152 7.18 -4.69 -16.85
CA ALA A 152 8.64 -4.87 -16.82
C ALA A 152 9.08 -5.89 -15.77
N VAL A 153 8.45 -5.91 -14.59
CA VAL A 153 8.75 -6.88 -13.52
C VAL A 153 7.94 -8.18 -13.63
N GLY A 154 6.88 -8.20 -14.44
CA GLY A 154 5.94 -9.32 -14.47
C GLY A 154 5.11 -9.43 -13.19
N GLY A 155 4.92 -8.30 -12.50
CA GLY A 155 4.08 -8.20 -11.31
C GLY A 155 2.59 -8.12 -11.65
N ASP A 156 1.76 -8.08 -10.60
CA ASP A 156 0.32 -7.93 -10.74
C ASP A 156 -0.06 -6.59 -11.40
N ASN A 157 -1.15 -6.60 -12.17
CA ASN A 157 -1.65 -5.39 -12.84
C ASN A 157 -2.32 -4.44 -11.83
N VAL A 158 -1.51 -3.75 -11.03
CA VAL A 158 -1.92 -2.80 -9.99
C VAL A 158 -1.85 -1.35 -10.50
N LYS A 159 -2.58 -1.03 -11.55
CA LYS A 159 -2.46 0.24 -12.30
C LYS A 159 -3.28 1.41 -11.79
N ASP A 160 -4.24 1.19 -10.96
CA ASP A 160 -5.20 2.20 -10.53
C ASP A 160 -4.67 3.05 -9.37
N ALA A 161 -4.75 4.37 -9.51
CA ALA A 161 -4.28 5.32 -8.50
C ALA A 161 -4.89 5.12 -7.09
N PRO A 162 -6.16 4.72 -6.91
CA PRO A 162 -6.73 4.47 -5.58
C PRO A 162 -6.31 3.12 -4.96
N ARG A 163 -5.37 2.40 -5.57
CA ARG A 163 -4.90 1.10 -5.09
C ARG A 163 -4.52 1.13 -3.61
N ILE A 164 -4.82 0.04 -2.94
CA ILE A 164 -4.37 -0.23 -1.59
C ILE A 164 -3.31 -1.34 -1.63
N MET A 165 -2.26 -1.17 -0.84
CA MET A 165 -1.15 -2.10 -0.71
C MET A 165 -1.02 -2.56 0.73
N ARG A 166 -0.36 -3.69 1.00
CA ARG A 166 -0.17 -4.20 2.37
C ARG A 166 0.50 -3.16 3.26
N LEU A 167 -0.02 -3.00 4.46
CA LEU A 167 0.53 -2.10 5.47
C LEU A 167 1.63 -2.82 6.25
N ALA A 168 2.88 -2.33 6.14
CA ALA A 168 3.98 -2.86 6.95
C ALA A 168 3.68 -2.70 8.45
N GLY A 169 4.22 -3.60 9.26
CA GLY A 169 3.96 -3.69 10.70
C GLY A 169 2.68 -4.44 11.06
N THR A 170 1.89 -4.92 10.07
CA THR A 170 0.71 -5.76 10.30
C THR A 170 0.98 -7.21 9.92
N VAL A 171 0.32 -8.16 10.57
CA VAL A 171 0.34 -9.56 10.16
C VAL A 171 -0.59 -9.75 8.96
N SER A 172 -0.07 -10.40 7.92
CA SER A 172 -0.84 -10.84 6.76
C SER A 172 -1.44 -12.21 7.05
N TYR A 173 -2.75 -12.28 7.22
CA TYR A 173 -3.48 -13.54 7.43
C TYR A 173 -3.94 -14.11 6.10
N PRO A 174 -3.53 -15.34 5.71
CA PRO A 174 -3.99 -15.96 4.48
C PRO A 174 -5.47 -16.34 4.55
N SER A 175 -6.16 -16.30 3.40
CA SER A 175 -7.46 -16.95 3.26
C SER A 175 -7.31 -18.47 3.35
N LYS A 176 -8.42 -19.19 3.55
CA LYS A 176 -8.42 -20.66 3.57
C LYS A 176 -7.75 -21.26 2.31
N ASP A 177 -8.05 -20.69 1.14
CA ASP A 177 -7.48 -21.15 -0.13
C ASP A 177 -5.99 -20.84 -0.25
N LYS A 178 -5.53 -19.71 0.29
CA LYS A 178 -4.10 -19.38 0.35
C LYS A 178 -3.40 -20.31 1.34
N ALA A 179 -3.97 -20.55 2.54
CA ALA A 179 -3.40 -21.47 3.52
C ALA A 179 -3.25 -22.91 2.97
N ALA A 180 -4.23 -23.40 2.21
CA ALA A 180 -4.14 -24.68 1.53
C ALA A 180 -3.01 -24.77 0.49
N ARG A 181 -2.50 -23.62 0.01
CA ARG A 181 -1.36 -23.51 -0.91
C ARG A 181 -0.04 -23.24 -0.18
N GLY A 182 0.01 -23.35 1.14
CA GLY A 182 1.23 -23.20 1.94
C GLY A 182 1.51 -21.78 2.43
N TYR A 183 0.58 -20.82 2.24
CA TYR A 183 0.71 -19.51 2.86
C TYR A 183 0.47 -19.58 4.36
N VAL A 184 1.25 -18.87 5.13
CA VAL A 184 1.14 -18.78 6.59
C VAL A 184 0.92 -17.34 7.03
N PRO A 185 0.44 -17.09 8.26
CA PRO A 185 0.46 -15.75 8.82
C PRO A 185 1.91 -15.23 8.95
N GLU A 186 2.21 -14.07 8.37
CA GLU A 186 3.54 -13.46 8.38
C GLU A 186 3.44 -11.97 8.69
N LEU A 187 4.42 -11.45 9.43
CA LEU A 187 4.57 -10.01 9.61
C LEU A 187 4.98 -9.38 8.26
N VAL A 188 4.27 -8.36 7.86
CA VAL A 188 4.62 -7.50 6.71
C VAL A 188 5.69 -6.51 7.16
N THR A 189 6.86 -6.49 6.53
CA THR A 189 8.04 -5.70 6.95
C THR A 189 8.59 -4.83 5.84
#